data_57c072e04f36dfb539f7688274e5a973
#
_entry.id   57c072e04f36dfb539f7688274e5a973
#
_cell.length_a   1.000
_cell.length_b   1.000
_cell.length_c   1.000
_cell.angle_alpha   90.00
_cell.angle_beta   90.00
_cell.angle_gamma   90.00
#
_symmetry.space_group_name_H-M   'P 1'
#
loop_
_entity.id
_entity.type
_entity.pdbx_description
1 polymer ?
#
loop_
_entity_poly.entity_id
_entity_poly.type
_entity_poly.pdbx_seq_one_letter_code
_entity_poly.pdbx_strand_id
1 'polypeptide(L)'
;MARDVFFPDGIVRPKAPYSPVVRSGDHVYTAGQVAFDTGGTLVPGGIAEQTRQALSNLATCLLAAGCTLADVVKVSVFLGDLSDFNAFNEVYRATFEEPFPARTTVQAGLPGGIRVEIEAVARLPSA
;
A
#
# COMPACT_ATOMS: atom_id res chain seq x y z
N MET A 1 19.95 9.38 15.03
CA MET A 1 19.29 8.08 15.06
C MET A 1 18.90 7.62 13.67
N ALA A 2 19.43 6.49 13.27
CA ALA A 2 19.09 5.95 11.96
C ALA A 2 17.68 5.37 11.95
N ARG A 3 17.09 5.34 10.76
CA ARG A 3 15.86 4.62 10.52
C ARG A 3 16.17 3.21 10.00
N ASP A 4 15.30 2.28 10.26
CA ASP A 4 15.42 0.93 9.72
C ASP A 4 14.69 0.87 8.37
N VAL A 5 15.29 0.20 7.40
CA VAL A 5 14.68 0.01 6.08
C VAL A 5 14.52 -1.47 5.81
N PHE A 6 13.46 -1.83 5.08
CA PHE A 6 13.13 -3.23 4.79
C PHE A 6 12.86 -3.39 3.30
N PHE A 7 13.33 -4.50 2.75
CA PHE A 7 13.08 -4.90 1.37
C PHE A 7 12.44 -6.29 1.41
N PRO A 8 11.12 -6.36 1.62
CA PRO A 8 10.45 -7.65 1.85
C PRO A 8 10.55 -8.57 0.63
N ASP A 9 10.68 -9.87 0.89
CA ASP A 9 10.46 -10.88 -0.13
C ASP A 9 9.00 -10.80 -0.60
N GLY A 10 8.76 -11.07 -1.86
CA GLY A 10 7.43 -10.97 -2.44
C GLY A 10 7.06 -9.59 -2.98
N ILE A 11 7.88 -8.58 -2.69
CA ILE A 11 7.73 -7.24 -3.25
C ILE A 11 8.89 -7.01 -4.23
N VAL A 12 8.57 -6.54 -5.43
CA VAL A 12 9.59 -6.22 -6.42
C VAL A 12 10.55 -5.18 -5.86
N ARG A 13 11.85 -5.48 -5.93
CA ARG A 13 12.85 -4.54 -5.43
C ARG A 13 12.85 -3.27 -6.26
N PRO A 14 12.79 -2.09 -5.61
CA PRO A 14 12.78 -0.82 -6.33
C PRO A 14 14.03 -0.63 -7.19
N LYS A 15 13.84 -0.12 -8.40
CA LYS A 15 14.94 0.29 -9.29
C LYS A 15 15.22 1.78 -9.19
N ALA A 16 14.32 2.52 -8.55
CA ALA A 16 14.47 3.94 -8.28
C ALA A 16 15.02 4.14 -6.85
N PRO A 17 15.47 5.34 -6.50
CA PRO A 17 16.12 5.59 -5.21
C PRO A 17 15.12 5.78 -4.08
N TYR A 18 14.47 4.69 -3.65
CA TYR A 18 13.59 4.70 -2.48
C TYR A 18 13.57 3.33 -1.81
N SER A 19 13.16 3.30 -0.54
CA SER A 19 12.94 2.08 0.22
C SER A 19 11.45 1.75 0.26
N PRO A 20 11.07 0.48 0.13
CA PRO A 20 9.66 0.10 0.19
C PRO A 20 9.04 0.34 1.57
N VAL A 21 9.83 0.16 2.63
CA VAL A 21 9.34 0.26 4.00
C VAL A 21 10.42 0.89 4.87
N VAL A 22 10.02 1.85 5.70
CA VAL A 22 10.90 2.51 6.67
C VAL A 22 10.22 2.46 8.03
N ARG A 23 10.98 2.05 9.05
CA ARG A 23 10.54 2.17 10.44
C ARG A 23 11.36 3.23 11.14
N SER A 24 10.70 4.13 11.82
CA SER A 24 11.31 5.18 12.62
C SER A 24 10.60 5.24 13.96
N GLY A 25 11.29 4.88 15.05
CA GLY A 25 10.67 4.75 16.35
C GLY A 25 9.59 3.70 16.33
N ASP A 26 8.38 4.06 16.71
CA ASP A 26 7.22 3.16 16.71
C ASP A 26 6.31 3.33 15.49
N HIS A 27 6.74 4.09 14.48
CA HIS A 27 5.98 4.29 13.25
C HIS A 27 6.63 3.60 12.06
N VAL A 28 5.78 3.08 11.18
CA VAL A 28 6.18 2.39 9.95
C VAL A 28 5.55 3.12 8.78
N TYR A 29 6.37 3.39 7.76
CA TYR A 29 5.98 4.12 6.56
C TYR A 29 6.23 3.22 5.35
N THR A 30 5.25 3.10 4.47
CA THR A 30 5.46 2.40 3.21
C THR A 30 5.61 3.38 2.06
N ALA A 31 6.37 2.98 1.06
CA ALA A 31 6.28 3.60 -0.25
C ALA A 31 4.95 3.22 -0.90
N GLY A 32 4.57 3.94 -1.94
CA GLY A 32 3.36 3.63 -2.70
C GLY A 32 3.44 2.24 -3.31
N GLN A 33 2.40 1.44 -3.10
CA GLN A 33 2.29 0.09 -3.64
C GLN A 33 1.30 0.08 -4.78
N VAL A 34 1.71 -0.52 -5.88
CA VAL A 34 0.87 -0.75 -7.05
C VAL A 34 0.67 -2.24 -7.26
N ALA A 35 -0.16 -2.62 -8.22
CA ALA A 35 -0.62 -4.00 -8.36
C ALA A 35 0.37 -4.91 -9.10
N PHE A 36 1.66 -4.82 -8.79
CA PHE A 36 2.65 -5.75 -9.34
C PHE A 36 2.65 -7.05 -8.54
N ASP A 37 2.76 -8.17 -9.25
CA ASP A 37 3.01 -9.46 -8.63
C ASP A 37 4.49 -9.59 -8.25
N THR A 38 4.87 -10.75 -7.71
CA THR A 38 6.24 -10.99 -7.26
C THR A 38 7.27 -10.95 -8.40
N GLY A 39 6.84 -11.16 -9.64
CA GLY A 39 7.70 -11.09 -10.81
C GLY A 39 7.81 -9.70 -11.42
N GLY A 40 7.11 -8.71 -10.85
CA GLY A 40 7.15 -7.34 -11.36
C GLY A 40 6.18 -7.09 -12.50
N THR A 41 5.21 -7.97 -12.70
CA THR A 41 4.18 -7.83 -13.74
C THR A 41 2.91 -7.27 -13.14
N LEU A 42 2.32 -6.28 -13.81
CA LEU A 42 1.02 -5.74 -13.40
C LEU A 42 -0.03 -6.84 -13.54
N VAL A 43 -0.79 -7.11 -12.49
CA VAL A 43 -1.82 -8.15 -12.53
C VAL A 43 -2.90 -7.81 -13.56
N PRO A 44 -3.47 -8.83 -14.23
CA PRO A 44 -4.57 -8.60 -15.16
C PRO A 44 -5.83 -8.20 -14.41
N GLY A 45 -6.75 -7.55 -15.12
CA GLY A 45 -8.03 -7.15 -14.58
C GLY A 45 -8.15 -5.65 -14.43
N GLY A 46 -9.23 -5.23 -13.80
CA GLY A 46 -9.55 -3.82 -13.60
C GLY A 46 -9.19 -3.31 -12.22
N ILE A 47 -9.93 -2.28 -11.80
CA ILE A 47 -9.64 -1.61 -10.52
C ILE A 47 -9.78 -2.55 -9.33
N ALA A 48 -10.75 -3.45 -9.34
CA ALA A 48 -10.95 -4.37 -8.20
C ALA A 48 -9.73 -5.30 -8.01
N GLU A 49 -9.27 -5.93 -9.09
CA GLU A 49 -8.10 -6.81 -9.06
C GLU A 49 -6.84 -6.05 -8.67
N GLN A 50 -6.63 -4.87 -9.25
CA GLN A 50 -5.48 -4.05 -8.91
C GLN A 50 -5.51 -3.60 -7.45
N THR A 51 -6.67 -3.22 -6.94
CA THR A 51 -6.79 -2.80 -5.54
C THR A 51 -6.46 -3.95 -4.59
N ARG A 52 -6.97 -5.16 -4.87
CA ARG A 52 -6.65 -6.33 -4.06
C ARG A 52 -5.14 -6.60 -4.02
N GLN A 53 -4.48 -6.56 -5.16
CA GLN A 53 -3.04 -6.80 -5.22
C GLN A 53 -2.25 -5.70 -4.54
N ALA A 54 -2.61 -4.44 -4.75
CA ALA A 54 -1.93 -3.32 -4.10
C ALA A 54 -2.05 -3.40 -2.57
N LEU A 55 -3.23 -3.74 -2.05
CA LEU A 55 -3.44 -3.92 -0.61
C LEU A 55 -2.69 -5.14 -0.07
N SER A 56 -2.61 -6.22 -0.84
CA SER A 56 -1.80 -7.39 -0.47
C SER A 56 -0.32 -7.02 -0.37
N ASN A 57 0.18 -6.25 -1.33
CA ASN A 57 1.57 -5.77 -1.30
C ASN A 57 1.81 -4.85 -0.10
N LEU A 58 0.85 -3.98 0.20
CA LEU A 58 0.91 -3.11 1.37
C LEU A 58 1.02 -3.93 2.66
N ALA A 59 0.18 -4.96 2.80
CA ALA A 59 0.20 -5.85 3.96
C ALA A 59 1.56 -6.56 4.11
N THR A 60 2.14 -7.01 3.00
CA THR A 60 3.47 -7.64 2.99
C THR A 60 4.54 -6.65 3.46
N CYS A 61 4.49 -5.41 3.00
CA CYS A 61 5.40 -4.37 3.44
C CYS A 61 5.30 -4.12 4.94
N LEU A 62 4.09 -3.97 5.44
CA LEU A 62 3.86 -3.71 6.86
C LEU A 62 4.34 -4.86 7.74
N LEU A 63 4.09 -6.09 7.31
CA LEU A 63 4.48 -7.27 8.06
C LEU A 63 6.00 -7.36 8.23
N ALA A 64 6.76 -6.99 7.21
CA ALA A 64 8.21 -6.99 7.28
C ALA A 64 8.75 -6.09 8.41
N ALA A 65 8.01 -5.06 8.77
CA ALA A 65 8.40 -4.11 9.82
C ALA A 65 7.67 -4.34 11.14
N GLY A 66 6.88 -5.41 11.26
CA GLY A 66 6.20 -5.78 12.50
C GLY A 66 4.78 -5.26 12.66
N CYS A 67 4.14 -4.83 11.57
CA CYS A 67 2.77 -4.32 11.58
C CYS A 67 1.85 -5.16 10.70
N THR A 68 0.56 -5.03 10.95
CA THR A 68 -0.50 -5.56 10.08
C THR A 68 -1.38 -4.41 9.61
N LEU A 69 -2.36 -4.70 8.77
CA LEU A 69 -3.32 -3.68 8.34
C LEU A 69 -4.09 -3.08 9.52
N ALA A 70 -4.28 -3.83 10.61
CA ALA A 70 -4.95 -3.32 11.82
C ALA A 70 -4.17 -2.21 12.51
N ASP A 71 -2.87 -2.12 12.25
CA ASP A 71 -1.99 -1.12 12.86
C ASP A 71 -1.91 0.17 12.04
N VAL A 72 -2.55 0.22 10.89
CA VAL A 72 -2.51 1.38 9.98
C VAL A 72 -3.31 2.53 10.58
N VAL A 73 -2.72 3.71 10.59
CA VAL A 73 -3.37 4.93 11.11
C VAL A 73 -3.73 5.91 10.00
N LYS A 74 -3.02 5.88 8.88
CA LYS A 74 -3.25 6.79 7.76
C LYS A 74 -2.96 6.08 6.45
N VAL A 75 -3.84 6.27 5.47
CA VAL A 75 -3.69 5.75 4.11
C VAL A 75 -3.80 6.90 3.13
N SER A 76 -2.93 6.94 2.13
CA SER A 76 -3.04 7.83 0.99
C SER A 76 -3.26 6.97 -0.26
N VAL A 77 -4.29 7.32 -1.01
CA VAL A 77 -4.70 6.58 -2.21
C VAL A 77 -4.62 7.50 -3.42
N PHE A 78 -3.98 6.99 -4.46
CA PHE A 78 -3.88 7.67 -5.75
C PHE A 78 -4.60 6.82 -6.78
N LEU A 79 -5.66 7.36 -7.39
CA LEU A 79 -6.41 6.69 -8.45
C LEU A 79 -6.07 7.33 -9.79
N GLY A 80 -5.86 6.51 -10.80
CA GLY A 80 -5.65 7.03 -12.15
C GLY A 80 -6.89 7.72 -12.72
N ASP A 81 -8.07 7.35 -12.23
CA ASP A 81 -9.36 7.92 -12.63
C ASP A 81 -10.31 7.86 -11.45
N LEU A 82 -10.86 9.00 -11.04
CA LEU A 82 -11.81 9.06 -9.92
C LEU A 82 -13.11 8.32 -10.22
N SER A 83 -13.41 7.99 -11.47
CA SER A 83 -14.56 7.14 -11.78
C SER A 83 -14.44 5.74 -11.19
N ASP A 84 -13.24 5.33 -10.79
CA ASP A 84 -12.98 4.05 -10.10
C ASP A 84 -13.23 4.11 -8.59
N PHE A 85 -13.64 5.25 -8.06
CA PHE A 85 -13.73 5.48 -6.62
C PHE A 85 -14.65 4.48 -5.91
N ASN A 86 -15.85 4.24 -6.45
CA ASN A 86 -16.80 3.34 -5.80
C ASN A 86 -16.33 1.88 -5.83
N ALA A 87 -15.82 1.41 -6.96
CA ALA A 87 -15.31 0.04 -7.08
C ALA A 87 -14.08 -0.17 -6.20
N PHE A 88 -13.19 0.83 -6.13
CA PHE A 88 -12.07 0.81 -5.20
C PHE A 88 -12.54 0.69 -3.76
N ASN A 89 -13.52 1.50 -3.35
CA ASN A 89 -14.02 1.51 -1.98
C ASN A 89 -14.62 0.17 -1.56
N GLU A 90 -15.24 -0.58 -2.47
CA GLU A 90 -15.79 -1.90 -2.15
C GLU A 90 -14.70 -2.85 -1.70
N VAL A 91 -13.58 -2.90 -2.44
CA VAL A 91 -12.45 -3.76 -2.09
C VAL A 91 -11.77 -3.26 -0.81
N TYR A 92 -11.59 -1.96 -0.68
CA TYR A 92 -10.98 -1.35 0.50
C TYR A 92 -11.78 -1.69 1.76
N ARG A 93 -13.10 -1.53 1.70
CA ARG A 93 -13.98 -1.84 2.84
C ARG A 93 -13.93 -3.31 3.22
N ALA A 94 -13.78 -4.21 2.25
CA ALA A 94 -13.68 -5.64 2.52
C ALA A 94 -12.31 -6.04 3.09
N THR A 95 -11.31 -5.19 2.96
CA THR A 95 -9.92 -5.49 3.37
C THR A 95 -9.60 -4.93 4.75
N PHE A 96 -9.97 -3.68 5.02
CA PHE A 96 -9.78 -3.07 6.33
C PHE A 96 -10.98 -3.30 7.22
N GLU A 97 -10.75 -3.34 8.53
CA GLU A 97 -11.82 -3.45 9.52
C GLU A 97 -12.11 -2.09 10.15
N GLU A 98 -13.34 -1.89 10.61
CA GLU A 98 -13.69 -0.72 11.41
C GLU A 98 -13.08 -0.82 12.81
N PRO A 99 -12.64 0.31 13.39
CA PRO A 99 -12.65 1.65 12.81
C PRO A 99 -11.60 1.79 11.71
N PHE A 100 -11.99 2.39 10.60
CA PHE A 100 -11.09 2.57 9.47
C PHE A 100 -9.99 3.59 9.79
N PRO A 101 -8.79 3.43 9.20
CA PRO A 101 -7.76 4.47 9.31
C PRO A 101 -8.20 5.77 8.62
N ALA A 102 -7.58 6.88 8.99
CA ALA A 102 -7.75 8.11 8.25
C ALA A 102 -7.28 7.91 6.81
N ARG A 103 -7.94 8.54 5.84
CA ARG A 103 -7.61 8.35 4.42
C ARG A 103 -7.81 9.63 3.62
N THR A 104 -6.93 9.82 2.65
CA THR A 104 -7.09 10.81 1.58
C THR A 104 -7.02 10.06 0.26
N THR A 105 -7.93 10.38 -0.66
CA THR A 105 -7.98 9.77 -1.99
C THR A 105 -8.01 10.87 -3.04
N VAL A 106 -7.07 10.83 -3.98
CA VAL A 106 -6.95 11.82 -5.05
C VAL A 106 -6.73 11.13 -6.38
N GLN A 107 -7.03 11.84 -7.47
CA GLN A 107 -6.66 11.41 -8.80
C GLN A 107 -5.22 11.86 -9.10
N ALA A 108 -4.44 10.99 -9.73
CA ALA A 108 -3.06 11.28 -10.08
C ALA A 108 -2.69 10.61 -11.39
N GLY A 109 -1.70 11.14 -12.08
CA GLY A 109 -1.14 10.50 -13.25
C GLY A 109 -0.32 9.29 -12.82
N LEU A 110 -0.74 8.10 -13.25
CA LEU A 110 -0.04 6.85 -12.96
C LEU A 110 0.41 6.22 -14.28
N PRO A 111 1.65 5.70 -14.34
CA PRO A 111 2.18 5.19 -15.60
C PRO A 111 1.60 3.84 -16.00
N GLY A 112 1.63 3.56 -17.31
CA GLY A 112 1.22 2.27 -17.87
C GLY A 112 -0.23 1.96 -17.55
N GLY A 113 -0.62 0.76 -17.33
CA GLY A 113 -1.96 0.37 -16.96
C GLY A 113 -2.27 0.46 -15.47
N ILE A 114 -1.41 1.12 -14.68
CA ILE A 114 -1.60 1.25 -13.23
C ILE A 114 -2.80 2.15 -12.94
N ARG A 115 -3.78 1.62 -12.22
CA ARG A 115 -5.02 2.33 -11.89
C ARG A 115 -5.08 2.79 -10.45
N VAL A 116 -4.22 2.25 -9.57
CA VAL A 116 -4.23 2.57 -8.15
C VAL A 116 -2.83 2.45 -7.56
N GLU A 117 -2.52 3.36 -6.65
CA GLU A 117 -1.32 3.31 -5.83
C GLU A 117 -1.71 3.67 -4.41
N ILE A 118 -1.21 2.92 -3.43
CA ILE A 118 -1.61 3.05 -2.02
C ILE A 118 -0.36 3.06 -1.15
N GLU A 119 -0.28 4.03 -0.26
CA GLU A 119 0.76 4.07 0.78
C GLU A 119 0.11 4.20 2.15
N ALA A 120 0.84 3.84 3.20
CA ALA A 120 0.29 3.87 4.54
C ALA A 120 1.33 4.25 5.58
N VAL A 121 0.82 4.78 6.68
CA VAL A 121 1.56 4.94 7.94
C VAL A 121 0.90 4.05 8.97
N ALA A 122 1.70 3.24 9.66
CA ALA A 122 1.23 2.37 10.73
C ALA A 122 2.02 2.64 12.00
N ARG A 123 1.46 2.24 13.12
CA ARG A 123 2.13 2.29 14.40
C ARG A 123 2.32 0.88 14.93
N LEU A 124 3.53 0.57 15.39
CA LEU A 124 3.80 -0.73 15.99
C LEU A 124 2.81 -1.01 17.12
N PRO A 125 2.31 -2.24 17.23
CA PRO A 125 1.40 -2.57 18.32
C PRO A 125 2.12 -2.45 19.67
N SER A 126 1.38 -2.10 20.69
CA SER A 126 1.90 -2.02 22.04
C SER A 126 2.33 -3.40 22.53
N ALA A 127 3.47 -3.46 23.20
CA ALA A 127 3.99 -4.70 23.77
C ALA A 127 3.13 -5.14 24.97
#